data_150fb8d6948b0b9e14a4ec07ae7945ca
#
_entry.id   150fb8d6948b0b9e14a4ec07ae7945ca
#
_cell.length_a   1.000
_cell.length_b   1.000
_cell.length_c   1.000
_cell.angle_alpha   90.00
_cell.angle_beta   90.00
_cell.angle_gamma   90.00
#
_symmetry.space_group_name_H-M   'P 1'
#
loop_
_entity.id
_entity.type
_entity.pdbx_description
1 polymer ?
#
loop_
_entity_poly.entity_id
_entity_poly.type
_entity_poly.pdbx_seq_one_letter_code
_entity_poly.pdbx_strand_id
1 'polypeptide(L)'
;LWLALSCILVASAADAAPRKSKRPVRKAPVKSASQMPAKPPAPKPPTTAGIMVPKAVVLVRATPAEARAHDVWTLRAALNVAALQCQYSPFLRAVDNYNQMLKKHGGELTSAQTTMLSHYTRTLKRGGAAAFDRYNTRSYNSFSTLDAQYNFCWAAGQAGLALRIGDVGAMGRIAQTMVPELRAALAYVPPAAGLNVPPLPPLPDVRLDLADLTEI
;
A
#
# COMPACT_ATOMS: atom_id res chain seq x y z
N LEU A 1 15.94 19.81 -49.74
CA LEU A 1 15.72 21.22 -49.40
C LEU A 1 16.00 21.40 -47.92
N TRP A 2 17.03 22.11 -47.62
CA TRP A 2 17.58 22.51 -46.33
C TRP A 2 16.71 23.56 -45.63
N LEU A 3 16.63 23.54 -44.30
CA LEU A 3 16.47 24.69 -43.40
C LEU A 3 16.59 24.15 -41.94
N ALA A 4 17.73 24.27 -41.36
CA ALA A 4 18.27 25.36 -40.52
C ALA A 4 17.71 25.36 -39.08
N LEU A 5 18.55 24.84 -38.24
CA LEU A 5 18.59 24.82 -36.77
C LEU A 5 18.83 26.26 -36.27
N SER A 6 18.08 26.73 -35.30
CA SER A 6 18.42 27.90 -34.49
C SER A 6 18.28 27.60 -33.02
N CYS A 7 19.42 27.37 -32.36
CA CYS A 7 19.60 27.40 -30.91
C CYS A 7 19.54 28.86 -30.43
N ILE A 8 18.70 29.15 -29.45
CA ILE A 8 18.81 30.39 -28.64
C ILE A 8 19.12 29.97 -27.23
N LEU A 9 20.37 30.14 -26.82
CA LEU A 9 20.85 30.13 -25.46
C LEU A 9 20.54 31.51 -24.85
N VAL A 10 19.72 31.53 -23.79
CA VAL A 10 19.59 32.69 -22.88
C VAL A 10 20.17 32.31 -21.53
N ALA A 11 21.36 32.80 -21.26
CA ALA A 11 21.97 32.79 -19.95
C ALA A 11 21.46 34.00 -19.17
N SER A 12 20.78 33.77 -18.03
CA SER A 12 20.50 34.83 -17.03
C SER A 12 21.25 34.48 -15.77
N ALA A 13 22.29 35.26 -15.51
CA ALA A 13 22.94 35.35 -14.21
C ALA A 13 22.05 36.16 -13.27
N ALA A 14 21.73 35.67 -12.10
CA ALA A 14 21.12 36.40 -11.03
C ALA A 14 22.04 36.37 -9.82
N ASP A 15 22.61 37.54 -9.51
CA ASP A 15 23.34 37.87 -8.30
C ASP A 15 22.50 37.63 -7.06
N ALA A 16 23.01 36.88 -6.10
CA ALA A 16 22.42 36.69 -4.78
C ALA A 16 23.33 37.34 -3.73
N ALA A 17 22.96 38.49 -3.25
CA ALA A 17 23.58 39.17 -2.09
C ALA A 17 23.07 38.54 -0.76
N PRO A 18 23.91 38.33 0.25
CA PRO A 18 23.52 37.76 1.54
C PRO A 18 22.95 38.81 2.47
N ARG A 19 21.66 38.72 2.83
CA ARG A 19 21.04 39.50 3.89
C ARG A 19 21.32 38.86 5.25
N LYS A 20 22.20 39.47 6.04
CA LYS A 20 22.38 39.20 7.47
C LYS A 20 21.21 39.80 8.26
N SER A 21 20.32 38.96 8.76
CA SER A 21 19.29 39.36 9.74
C SER A 21 19.76 38.94 11.14
N LYS A 22 20.14 39.94 11.95
CA LYS A 22 20.37 39.78 13.38
C LYS A 22 19.03 39.87 14.10
N ARG A 23 18.54 38.74 14.61
CA ARG A 23 17.37 38.70 15.48
C ARG A 23 17.80 38.64 16.94
N PRO A 24 17.32 39.53 17.83
CA PRO A 24 17.70 39.51 19.23
C PRO A 24 17.05 38.35 19.97
N VAL A 25 17.87 37.62 20.72
CA VAL A 25 17.44 36.52 21.60
C VAL A 25 16.75 37.09 22.81
N ARG A 26 15.44 36.93 22.91
CA ARG A 26 14.64 37.25 24.09
C ARG A 26 14.70 36.09 25.07
N LYS A 27 15.43 36.27 26.18
CA LYS A 27 15.44 35.33 27.32
C LYS A 27 14.07 35.35 27.98
N ALA A 28 13.33 34.24 27.96
CA ALA A 28 12.12 34.04 28.74
C ALA A 28 12.48 33.49 30.13
N PRO A 29 11.78 33.88 31.21
CA PRO A 29 12.07 33.40 32.55
C PRO A 29 11.58 31.96 32.73
N VAL A 30 12.47 31.13 33.26
CA VAL A 30 12.18 29.74 33.64
C VAL A 30 11.33 29.80 34.91
N LYS A 31 10.04 29.46 34.77
CA LYS A 31 9.19 29.15 35.94
C LYS A 31 9.38 27.64 36.25
N SER A 32 10.09 27.39 37.32
CA SER A 32 10.18 26.09 37.96
C SER A 32 8.78 25.69 38.48
N ALA A 33 8.08 24.84 37.76
CA ALA A 33 6.88 24.18 38.25
C ALA A 33 7.32 22.81 38.73
N SER A 34 7.26 22.59 40.03
CA SER A 34 7.39 21.30 40.70
C SER A 34 6.29 20.37 40.16
N GLN A 35 6.62 19.51 39.23
CA GLN A 35 5.70 18.49 38.70
C GLN A 35 5.78 17.27 39.64
N MET A 36 4.68 17.01 40.36
CA MET A 36 4.44 15.71 40.97
C MET A 36 4.56 14.61 39.95
N PRO A 37 5.18 13.47 40.26
CA PRO A 37 5.27 12.37 39.29
C PRO A 37 3.87 11.88 38.93
N ALA A 38 3.51 11.98 37.68
CA ALA A 38 2.27 11.47 37.15
C ALA A 38 2.25 9.93 37.35
N LYS A 39 1.16 9.44 37.97
CA LYS A 39 0.91 8.01 38.09
C LYS A 39 1.07 7.31 36.74
N PRO A 40 1.84 6.22 36.63
CA PRO A 40 1.99 5.50 35.37
C PRO A 40 0.62 5.15 34.81
N PRO A 41 0.36 5.31 33.50
CA PRO A 41 -0.89 4.89 32.90
C PRO A 41 -1.07 3.39 33.14
N ALA A 42 -2.27 2.98 33.56
CA ALA A 42 -2.61 1.59 33.74
C ALA A 42 -2.28 0.80 32.46
N PRO A 43 -1.72 -0.41 32.56
CA PRO A 43 -1.43 -1.22 31.40
C PRO A 43 -2.72 -1.42 30.61
N LYS A 44 -2.72 -1.01 29.34
CA LYS A 44 -3.83 -1.28 28.44
C LYS A 44 -4.00 -2.80 28.39
N PRO A 45 -5.25 -3.33 28.50
CA PRO A 45 -5.48 -4.77 28.34
C PRO A 45 -4.82 -5.23 27.03
N PRO A 46 -4.22 -6.43 26.99
CA PRO A 46 -3.62 -6.94 25.79
C PRO A 46 -4.69 -6.91 24.70
N THR A 47 -4.49 -6.08 23.70
CA THR A 47 -5.30 -6.12 22.48
C THR A 47 -5.07 -7.51 21.94
N THR A 48 -6.11 -8.34 21.92
CA THR A 48 -6.08 -9.64 21.24
C THR A 48 -5.39 -9.37 19.92
N ALA A 49 -4.24 -10.02 19.67
CA ALA A 49 -3.45 -9.82 18.47
C ALA A 49 -4.29 -10.26 17.28
N GLY A 50 -5.20 -9.40 16.87
CA GLY A 50 -5.97 -9.56 15.65
C GLY A 50 -5.07 -9.27 14.47
N ILE A 51 -5.23 -10.03 13.40
CA ILE A 51 -4.60 -9.76 12.11
C ILE A 51 -4.78 -8.28 11.79
N MET A 52 -3.67 -7.58 11.59
CA MET A 52 -3.68 -6.16 11.23
C MET A 52 -4.11 -6.00 9.77
N VAL A 53 -5.41 -5.94 9.54
CA VAL A 53 -5.95 -5.70 8.20
C VAL A 53 -5.69 -4.24 7.81
N PRO A 54 -4.90 -3.97 6.76
CA PRO A 54 -4.68 -2.60 6.31
C PRO A 54 -5.99 -1.95 5.87
N LYS A 55 -6.19 -0.68 6.25
CA LYS A 55 -7.42 0.04 5.94
C LYS A 55 -7.63 0.19 4.43
N ALA A 56 -8.86 -0.05 3.98
CA ALA A 56 -9.25 0.24 2.61
C ALA A 56 -9.14 1.75 2.32
N VAL A 57 -8.74 2.08 1.10
CA VAL A 57 -8.78 3.47 0.64
C VAL A 57 -10.18 3.77 0.13
N VAL A 58 -10.77 4.85 0.62
CA VAL A 58 -12.14 5.28 0.25
C VAL A 58 -12.05 6.61 -0.48
N LEU A 59 -12.84 6.76 -1.55
CA LEU A 59 -13.01 8.03 -2.24
C LEU A 59 -14.08 8.88 -1.57
N VAL A 60 -13.74 10.15 -1.33
CA VAL A 60 -14.68 11.12 -0.78
C VAL A 60 -15.44 11.81 -1.92
N ARG A 61 -16.77 11.88 -1.83
CA ARG A 61 -17.64 12.54 -2.83
C ARG A 61 -17.43 11.99 -4.25
N ALA A 62 -17.29 10.69 -4.39
CA ALA A 62 -17.17 10.04 -5.68
C ALA A 62 -18.51 10.02 -6.42
N THR A 63 -18.48 10.29 -7.72
CA THR A 63 -19.59 9.98 -8.62
C THR A 63 -19.67 8.48 -8.89
N PRO A 64 -20.78 7.93 -9.40
CA PRO A 64 -20.86 6.51 -9.76
C PRO A 64 -19.80 6.06 -10.77
N ALA A 65 -19.40 6.94 -11.69
CA ALA A 65 -18.31 6.64 -12.64
C ALA A 65 -16.96 6.60 -11.96
N GLU A 66 -16.68 7.53 -11.05
CA GLU A 66 -15.46 7.56 -10.25
C GLU A 66 -15.37 6.36 -9.29
N ALA A 67 -16.50 5.94 -8.70
CA ALA A 67 -16.55 4.73 -7.87
C ALA A 67 -16.18 3.48 -8.68
N ARG A 68 -16.74 3.31 -9.88
CA ARG A 68 -16.34 2.19 -10.77
C ARG A 68 -14.87 2.25 -11.18
N ALA A 69 -14.36 3.44 -11.49
CA ALA A 69 -12.94 3.62 -11.80
C ALA A 69 -12.04 3.29 -10.59
N HIS A 70 -12.50 3.62 -9.39
CA HIS A 70 -11.84 3.25 -8.14
C HIS A 70 -11.76 1.72 -7.97
N ASP A 71 -12.85 0.99 -8.21
CA ASP A 71 -12.87 -0.47 -8.10
C ASP A 71 -11.88 -1.10 -9.09
N VAL A 72 -11.89 -0.65 -10.36
CA VAL A 72 -10.94 -1.10 -11.40
C VAL A 72 -9.49 -0.83 -10.97
N TRP A 73 -9.22 0.36 -10.49
CA TRP A 73 -7.88 0.76 -10.07
C TRP A 73 -7.42 0.05 -8.80
N THR A 74 -8.34 -0.22 -7.89
CA THR A 74 -8.10 -1.00 -6.67
C THR A 74 -7.82 -2.46 -7.01
N LEU A 75 -8.57 -3.06 -7.95
CA LEU A 75 -8.32 -4.43 -8.43
C LEU A 75 -6.92 -4.54 -9.06
N ARG A 76 -6.54 -3.56 -9.90
CA ARG A 76 -5.18 -3.49 -10.46
C ARG A 76 -4.11 -3.48 -9.36
N ALA A 77 -4.30 -2.65 -8.33
CA ALA A 77 -3.36 -2.56 -7.21
C ALA A 77 -3.25 -3.89 -6.46
N ALA A 78 -4.37 -4.55 -6.18
CA ALA A 78 -4.40 -5.85 -5.52
C ALA A 78 -3.66 -6.93 -6.32
N LEU A 79 -3.91 -7.02 -7.63
CA LEU A 79 -3.24 -7.99 -8.50
C LEU A 79 -1.76 -7.70 -8.71
N ASN A 80 -1.34 -6.43 -8.66
CA ASN A 80 0.07 -6.07 -8.67
C ASN A 80 0.77 -6.56 -7.39
N VAL A 81 0.17 -6.32 -6.22
CA VAL A 81 0.69 -6.84 -4.95
C VAL A 81 0.74 -8.37 -4.96
N ALA A 82 -0.32 -9.03 -5.48
CA ALA A 82 -0.33 -10.47 -5.61
C ALA A 82 0.78 -11.00 -6.55
N ALA A 83 1.05 -10.31 -7.67
CA ALA A 83 2.14 -10.68 -8.57
C ALA A 83 3.52 -10.64 -7.88
N LEU A 84 3.68 -9.81 -6.85
CA LEU A 84 4.93 -9.74 -6.07
C LEU A 84 4.97 -10.73 -4.92
N GLN A 85 3.86 -10.94 -4.21
CA GLN A 85 3.82 -11.70 -2.95
C GLN A 85 3.44 -13.17 -3.13
N CYS A 86 2.72 -13.53 -4.21
CA CYS A 86 2.12 -14.86 -4.38
C CYS A 86 2.92 -15.78 -5.32
N GLN A 87 4.21 -15.51 -5.54
CA GLN A 87 5.04 -16.30 -6.46
C GLN A 87 5.42 -17.68 -5.92
N TYR A 88 5.25 -17.90 -4.62
CA TYR A 88 5.52 -19.19 -3.99
C TYR A 88 4.61 -20.33 -4.51
N SER A 89 3.49 -20.01 -5.14
CA SER A 89 2.56 -20.96 -5.72
C SER A 89 2.39 -20.74 -7.24
N PRO A 90 3.08 -21.51 -8.07
CA PRO A 90 2.95 -21.42 -9.54
C PRO A 90 1.52 -21.68 -10.03
N PHE A 91 0.74 -22.46 -9.28
CA PHE A 91 -0.66 -22.76 -9.59
C PHE A 91 -1.53 -21.50 -9.67
N LEU A 92 -1.25 -20.49 -8.85
CA LEU A 92 -2.02 -19.24 -8.81
C LEU A 92 -1.74 -18.35 -10.02
N ARG A 93 -0.64 -18.58 -10.74
CA ARG A 93 -0.24 -17.82 -11.93
C ARG A 93 -0.30 -16.29 -11.73
N ALA A 94 0.04 -15.80 -10.55
CA ALA A 94 -0.18 -14.42 -10.15
C ALA A 94 0.48 -13.41 -11.10
N VAL A 95 1.73 -13.65 -11.52
CA VAL A 95 2.46 -12.80 -12.47
C VAL A 95 1.82 -12.83 -13.85
N ASP A 96 1.48 -14.02 -14.37
CA ASP A 96 0.84 -14.19 -15.67
C ASP A 96 -0.53 -13.50 -15.71
N ASN A 97 -1.34 -13.68 -14.66
CA ASN A 97 -2.66 -13.08 -14.54
C ASN A 97 -2.56 -11.54 -14.55
N TYR A 98 -1.61 -10.97 -13.82
CA TYR A 98 -1.37 -9.53 -13.82
C TYR A 98 -0.95 -9.02 -15.20
N ASN A 99 0.02 -9.67 -15.85
CA ASN A 99 0.49 -9.29 -17.16
C ASN A 99 -0.60 -9.41 -18.24
N GLN A 100 -1.42 -10.46 -18.18
CA GLN A 100 -2.54 -10.64 -19.10
C GLN A 100 -3.64 -9.60 -18.87
N MET A 101 -3.94 -9.24 -17.61
CA MET A 101 -4.83 -8.14 -17.30
C MET A 101 -4.36 -6.83 -17.93
N LEU A 102 -3.08 -6.49 -17.80
CA LEU A 102 -2.52 -5.27 -18.40
C LEU A 102 -2.67 -5.25 -19.93
N LYS A 103 -2.44 -6.40 -20.58
CA LYS A 103 -2.57 -6.52 -22.04
C LYS A 103 -4.03 -6.47 -22.50
N LYS A 104 -4.90 -7.25 -21.87
CA LYS A 104 -6.29 -7.43 -22.31
C LYS A 104 -7.18 -6.24 -21.95
N HIS A 105 -7.02 -5.68 -20.77
CA HIS A 105 -7.86 -4.63 -20.21
C HIS A 105 -7.17 -3.25 -20.15
N GLY A 106 -6.10 -3.06 -20.94
CA GLY A 106 -5.30 -1.82 -20.92
C GLY A 106 -6.13 -0.55 -21.19
N GLY A 107 -7.11 -0.61 -22.09
CA GLY A 107 -8.02 0.50 -22.36
C GLY A 107 -8.89 0.88 -21.16
N GLU A 108 -9.44 -0.13 -20.46
CA GLU A 108 -10.23 0.09 -19.24
C GLU A 108 -9.37 0.66 -18.10
N LEU A 109 -8.15 0.18 -17.98
CA LEU A 109 -7.18 0.71 -17.00
C LEU A 109 -6.81 2.17 -17.27
N THR A 110 -6.56 2.52 -18.54
CA THR A 110 -6.27 3.91 -18.93
C THR A 110 -7.46 4.83 -18.65
N SER A 111 -8.67 4.38 -18.99
CA SER A 111 -9.91 5.11 -18.69
C SER A 111 -10.11 5.31 -17.18
N ALA A 112 -9.89 4.25 -16.39
CA ALA A 112 -9.98 4.33 -14.94
C ALA A 112 -8.94 5.29 -14.35
N GLN A 113 -7.70 5.26 -14.83
CA GLN A 113 -6.65 6.18 -14.41
C GLN A 113 -7.03 7.64 -14.67
N THR A 114 -7.49 7.93 -15.88
CA THR A 114 -7.91 9.27 -16.28
C THR A 114 -9.07 9.77 -15.41
N THR A 115 -10.06 8.91 -15.16
CA THR A 115 -11.20 9.23 -14.29
C THR A 115 -10.77 9.49 -12.85
N MET A 116 -9.86 8.69 -12.32
CA MET A 116 -9.30 8.87 -10.97
C MET A 116 -8.50 10.16 -10.86
N LEU A 117 -7.66 10.47 -11.84
CA LEU A 117 -6.91 11.73 -11.87
C LEU A 117 -7.85 12.94 -11.94
N SER A 118 -8.90 12.86 -12.75
CA SER A 118 -9.94 13.89 -12.85
C SER A 118 -10.70 14.07 -11.54
N HIS A 119 -11.00 12.99 -10.82
CA HIS A 119 -11.61 13.06 -9.49
C HIS A 119 -10.76 13.88 -8.52
N TYR A 120 -9.45 13.60 -8.43
CA TYR A 120 -8.55 14.33 -7.54
C TYR A 120 -8.34 15.79 -7.98
N THR A 121 -8.33 16.06 -9.28
CA THR A 121 -8.24 17.42 -9.81
C THR A 121 -9.52 18.21 -9.52
N ARG A 122 -10.69 17.58 -9.62
CA ARG A 122 -12.00 18.18 -9.32
C ARG A 122 -12.18 18.45 -7.82
N THR A 123 -11.77 17.52 -6.98
CA THR A 123 -11.98 17.60 -5.51
C THR A 123 -10.96 18.49 -4.82
N LEU A 124 -9.76 18.61 -5.39
CA LEU A 124 -8.67 19.42 -4.86
C LEU A 124 -8.32 20.50 -5.86
N LYS A 125 -8.53 21.76 -5.51
CA LYS A 125 -8.22 22.91 -6.39
C LYS A 125 -6.76 22.97 -6.84
N ARG A 126 -5.84 22.42 -6.06
CA ARG A 126 -4.40 22.31 -6.35
C ARG A 126 -3.86 20.97 -5.88
N GLY A 127 -2.85 20.44 -6.58
CA GLY A 127 -2.15 19.22 -6.16
C GLY A 127 -2.91 17.91 -6.42
N GLY A 128 -3.85 17.89 -7.36
CA GLY A 128 -4.61 16.68 -7.71
C GLY A 128 -3.72 15.51 -8.13
N ALA A 129 -2.69 15.74 -8.95
CA ALA A 129 -1.74 14.72 -9.38
C ALA A 129 -1.00 14.11 -8.17
N ALA A 130 -0.43 14.93 -7.30
CA ALA A 130 0.25 14.46 -6.10
C ALA A 130 -0.69 13.74 -5.11
N ALA A 131 -1.98 14.10 -5.08
CA ALA A 131 -2.97 13.39 -4.30
C ALA A 131 -3.31 12.02 -4.90
N PHE A 132 -3.35 11.92 -6.22
CA PHE A 132 -3.50 10.66 -6.93
C PHE A 132 -2.29 9.73 -6.70
N ASP A 133 -1.08 10.25 -6.69
CA ASP A 133 0.13 9.47 -6.36
C ASP A 133 0.08 8.93 -4.92
N ARG A 134 -0.33 9.76 -3.96
CA ARG A 134 -0.55 9.29 -2.58
C ARG A 134 -1.66 8.25 -2.48
N TYR A 135 -2.72 8.39 -3.26
CA TYR A 135 -3.77 7.39 -3.36
C TYR A 135 -3.21 6.06 -3.89
N ASN A 136 -2.41 6.08 -4.95
CA ASN A 136 -1.77 4.90 -5.51
C ASN A 136 -0.95 4.16 -4.45
N THR A 137 -0.06 4.85 -3.76
CA THR A 137 0.77 4.28 -2.68
C THR A 137 -0.10 3.64 -1.59
N ARG A 138 -1.15 4.32 -1.15
CA ARG A 138 -2.08 3.79 -0.14
C ARG A 138 -2.84 2.56 -0.65
N SER A 139 -3.22 2.55 -1.93
CA SER A 139 -3.93 1.41 -2.53
C SER A 139 -3.06 0.16 -2.55
N TYR A 140 -1.80 0.25 -2.93
CA TYR A 140 -0.86 -0.87 -2.85
C TYR A 140 -0.66 -1.32 -1.40
N ASN A 141 -0.37 -0.40 -0.49
CA ASN A 141 -0.14 -0.72 0.92
C ASN A 141 -1.38 -1.32 1.59
N SER A 142 -2.58 -1.04 1.09
CA SER A 142 -3.82 -1.59 1.63
C SER A 142 -4.00 -3.09 1.39
N PHE A 143 -3.20 -3.70 0.52
CA PHE A 143 -3.17 -5.13 0.24
C PHE A 143 -1.89 -5.83 0.72
N SER A 144 -0.90 -5.07 1.19
CA SER A 144 0.37 -5.61 1.68
C SER A 144 0.22 -6.08 3.12
N THR A 145 0.00 -7.38 3.31
CA THR A 145 -0.02 -8.02 4.62
C THR A 145 0.54 -9.44 4.51
N LEU A 146 1.31 -9.85 5.51
CA LEU A 146 1.85 -11.21 5.59
C LEU A 146 0.88 -12.16 6.29
N ASP A 147 0.09 -11.66 7.23
CA ASP A 147 -0.76 -12.49 8.10
C ASP A 147 -1.85 -13.25 7.33
N ALA A 148 -2.38 -12.63 6.27
CA ALA A 148 -3.45 -13.23 5.44
C ALA A 148 -2.95 -13.60 4.03
N GLN A 149 -1.66 -13.77 3.83
CA GLN A 149 -1.05 -13.95 2.52
C GLN A 149 -1.69 -15.10 1.72
N TYR A 150 -1.90 -16.27 2.32
CA TYR A 150 -2.46 -17.43 1.61
C TYR A 150 -3.88 -17.16 1.09
N ASN A 151 -4.75 -16.62 1.94
CA ASN A 151 -6.13 -16.33 1.57
C ASN A 151 -6.20 -15.21 0.52
N PHE A 152 -5.40 -14.18 0.69
CA PHE A 152 -5.27 -13.10 -0.28
C PHE A 152 -4.78 -13.61 -1.63
N CYS A 153 -3.73 -14.43 -1.65
CA CYS A 153 -3.17 -14.99 -2.88
C CYS A 153 -4.18 -15.89 -3.60
N TRP A 154 -4.94 -16.68 -2.85
CA TRP A 154 -6.02 -17.49 -3.43
C TRP A 154 -7.09 -16.60 -4.09
N ALA A 155 -7.62 -15.61 -3.37
CA ALA A 155 -8.60 -14.68 -3.91
C ALA A 155 -8.07 -13.90 -5.13
N ALA A 156 -6.80 -13.49 -5.10
CA ALA A 156 -6.14 -12.82 -6.23
C ALA A 156 -6.00 -13.75 -7.44
N GLY A 157 -5.71 -15.03 -7.22
CA GLY A 157 -5.70 -16.05 -8.27
C GLY A 157 -7.07 -16.17 -8.96
N GLN A 158 -8.17 -16.21 -8.17
CA GLN A 158 -9.54 -16.23 -8.69
C GLN A 158 -9.89 -14.96 -9.48
N ALA A 159 -9.52 -13.79 -8.95
CA ALA A 159 -9.73 -12.52 -9.63
C ALA A 159 -8.94 -12.45 -10.96
N GLY A 160 -7.70 -12.91 -10.96
CA GLY A 160 -6.88 -13.00 -12.18
C GLY A 160 -7.47 -13.96 -13.22
N LEU A 161 -7.97 -15.10 -12.79
CA LEU A 161 -8.67 -16.05 -13.67
C LEU A 161 -9.93 -15.41 -14.28
N ALA A 162 -10.76 -14.75 -13.46
CA ALA A 162 -11.95 -14.06 -13.92
C ALA A 162 -11.65 -13.00 -15.00
N LEU A 163 -10.55 -12.25 -14.85
CA LEU A 163 -10.11 -11.29 -15.87
C LEU A 163 -9.59 -11.97 -17.14
N ARG A 164 -8.94 -13.11 -17.01
CA ARG A 164 -8.46 -13.88 -18.17
C ARG A 164 -9.60 -14.38 -19.05
N ILE A 165 -10.63 -14.95 -18.44
CA ILE A 165 -11.79 -15.52 -19.16
C ILE A 165 -12.84 -14.45 -19.52
N GLY A 166 -12.96 -13.37 -18.73
CA GLY A 166 -13.92 -12.29 -18.95
C GLY A 166 -13.62 -11.51 -20.23
N ASP A 167 -14.64 -10.98 -20.89
CA ASP A 167 -14.48 -10.18 -22.11
C ASP A 167 -13.83 -8.82 -21.83
N VAL A 168 -13.28 -8.20 -22.90
CA VAL A 168 -12.88 -6.78 -22.87
C VAL A 168 -14.12 -5.94 -22.57
N GLY A 169 -14.01 -4.99 -21.65
CA GLY A 169 -15.16 -4.20 -21.13
C GLY A 169 -15.79 -4.79 -19.85
N ALA A 170 -15.42 -6.01 -19.45
CA ALA A 170 -15.97 -6.66 -18.25
C ALA A 170 -15.24 -6.29 -16.95
N MET A 171 -14.07 -5.64 -17.04
CA MET A 171 -13.20 -5.40 -15.88
C MET A 171 -13.90 -4.64 -14.76
N GLY A 172 -14.75 -3.65 -15.09
CA GLY A 172 -15.50 -2.90 -14.09
C GLY A 172 -16.45 -3.77 -13.27
N ARG A 173 -17.16 -4.71 -13.92
CA ARG A 173 -18.08 -5.65 -13.24
C ARG A 173 -17.29 -6.66 -12.39
N ILE A 174 -16.19 -7.19 -12.94
CA ILE A 174 -15.31 -8.10 -12.23
C ILE A 174 -14.73 -7.41 -10.99
N ALA A 175 -14.30 -6.15 -11.11
CA ALA A 175 -13.75 -5.38 -10.01
C ALA A 175 -14.76 -5.18 -8.88
N GLN A 176 -16.02 -4.85 -9.20
CA GLN A 176 -17.08 -4.69 -8.21
C GLN A 176 -17.34 -5.96 -7.39
N THR A 177 -17.17 -7.14 -7.99
CA THR A 177 -17.33 -8.42 -7.30
C THR A 177 -16.06 -8.81 -6.56
N MET A 178 -14.89 -8.71 -7.21
CA MET A 178 -13.65 -9.28 -6.68
C MET A 178 -12.95 -8.38 -5.66
N VAL A 179 -13.13 -7.05 -5.69
CA VAL A 179 -12.51 -6.16 -4.69
C VAL A 179 -13.02 -6.45 -3.27
N PRO A 180 -14.33 -6.58 -3.03
CA PRO A 180 -14.84 -7.02 -1.72
C PRO A 180 -14.29 -8.37 -1.27
N GLU A 181 -14.21 -9.36 -2.18
CA GLU A 181 -13.66 -10.69 -1.89
C GLU A 181 -12.19 -10.63 -1.49
N LEU A 182 -11.38 -9.87 -2.24
CA LEU A 182 -9.98 -9.63 -1.91
C LEU A 182 -9.83 -8.97 -0.53
N ARG A 183 -10.71 -8.02 -0.20
CA ARG A 183 -10.72 -7.37 1.11
C ARG A 183 -11.15 -8.33 2.23
N ALA A 184 -12.15 -9.16 2.00
CA ALA A 184 -12.59 -10.19 2.93
C ALA A 184 -11.47 -11.22 3.20
N ALA A 185 -10.73 -11.61 2.15
CA ALA A 185 -9.61 -12.52 2.27
C ALA A 185 -8.49 -12.00 3.19
N LEU A 186 -8.26 -10.67 3.22
CA LEU A 186 -7.30 -10.05 4.15
C LEU A 186 -7.76 -10.08 5.61
N ALA A 187 -9.07 -10.11 5.83
CA ALA A 187 -9.66 -10.13 7.17
C ALA A 187 -9.93 -11.57 7.66
N TYR A 188 -9.74 -12.56 6.81
CA TYR A 188 -10.02 -13.96 7.17
C TYR A 188 -9.00 -14.47 8.19
N VAL A 189 -9.47 -14.73 9.39
CA VAL A 189 -8.75 -15.49 10.41
C VAL A 189 -9.20 -16.94 10.25
N PRO A 190 -8.32 -17.87 9.84
CA PRO A 190 -8.69 -19.28 9.87
C PRO A 190 -9.14 -19.61 11.30
N PRO A 191 -10.27 -20.35 11.47
CA PRO A 191 -10.66 -20.81 12.78
C PRO A 191 -9.42 -21.53 13.33
N ALA A 192 -9.01 -21.14 14.55
CA ALA A 192 -7.95 -21.88 15.23
C ALA A 192 -8.39 -23.33 15.18
N ALA A 193 -7.80 -24.09 14.28
CA ALA A 193 -7.97 -25.52 14.32
C ALA A 193 -7.66 -25.87 15.76
N GLY A 194 -8.58 -26.53 16.45
CA GLY A 194 -8.38 -26.95 17.84
C GLY A 194 -7.26 -28.00 17.91
N LEU A 195 -6.10 -27.59 17.43
CA LEU A 195 -4.85 -28.25 17.66
C LEU A 195 -4.61 -28.07 19.16
N ASN A 196 -5.07 -29.07 19.92
CA ASN A 196 -4.51 -29.36 21.23
C ASN A 196 -3.04 -29.71 20.98
N VAL A 197 -2.25 -28.70 20.64
CA VAL A 197 -0.80 -28.85 20.58
C VAL A 197 -0.39 -28.98 22.03
N PRO A 198 0.09 -30.16 22.46
CA PRO A 198 0.62 -30.29 23.82
C PRO A 198 1.71 -29.22 23.97
N PRO A 199 1.86 -28.64 25.17
CA PRO A 199 2.91 -27.66 25.39
C PRO A 199 4.24 -28.27 24.92
N LEU A 200 4.96 -27.51 24.12
CA LEU A 200 6.28 -27.92 23.66
C LEU A 200 7.12 -28.31 24.88
N PRO A 201 7.81 -29.46 24.84
CA PRO A 201 8.73 -29.81 25.91
C PRO A 201 9.72 -28.63 26.11
N PRO A 202 10.13 -28.36 27.36
CA PRO A 202 11.11 -27.32 27.59
C PRO A 202 12.34 -27.58 26.70
N LEU A 203 12.81 -26.52 26.06
CA LEU A 203 14.03 -26.62 25.23
C LEU A 203 15.15 -27.16 26.12
N PRO A 204 15.94 -28.14 25.64
CA PRO A 204 17.11 -28.60 26.38
C PRO A 204 18.03 -27.40 26.63
N ASP A 205 18.57 -27.32 27.85
CA ASP A 205 19.61 -26.32 28.19
C ASP A 205 20.82 -26.56 27.27
N VAL A 206 20.88 -25.81 26.19
CA VAL A 206 22.08 -25.79 25.33
C VAL A 206 23.12 -24.94 26.05
N ARG A 207 23.98 -25.58 26.86
CA ARG A 207 25.18 -24.95 27.32
C ARG A 207 26.13 -24.87 26.13
N LEU A 208 26.31 -23.68 25.59
CA LEU A 208 27.40 -23.38 24.68
C LEU A 208 28.68 -23.40 25.50
N ASP A 209 29.45 -24.45 25.39
CA ASP A 209 30.80 -24.50 25.95
C ASP A 209 31.69 -23.63 25.05
N LEU A 210 31.93 -22.40 25.49
CA LEU A 210 32.75 -21.44 24.73
C LEU A 210 34.20 -21.89 24.58
N ALA A 211 34.64 -22.95 25.28
CA ALA A 211 35.97 -23.52 25.17
C ALA A 211 36.17 -24.20 23.79
N ASP A 212 35.12 -24.77 23.19
CA ASP A 212 35.21 -25.43 21.88
C ASP A 212 35.40 -24.46 20.69
N LEU A 213 35.24 -23.16 20.90
CA LEU A 213 35.37 -22.16 19.82
C LEU A 213 36.81 -21.61 19.69
N THR A 214 37.73 -22.06 20.54
CA THR A 214 39.16 -21.59 20.52
C THR A 214 40.13 -22.52 19.79
N GLU A 215 39.65 -23.63 19.22
CA GLU A 215 40.48 -24.60 18.47
C GLU A 215 40.24 -24.60 16.94
N ILE A 216 39.84 -23.43 16.35
CA ILE A 216 39.77 -23.29 14.88
C ILE A 216 40.78 -22.27 14.42
#